data_58c32f5f4a28764a87bdfa1d8497300c
#
_entry.id   58c32f5f4a28764a87bdfa1d8497300c
#
_cell.length_a   1.000
_cell.length_b   1.000
_cell.length_c   1.000
_cell.angle_alpha   90.00
_cell.angle_beta   90.00
_cell.angle_gamma   90.00
#
_symmetry.space_group_name_H-M   'P 1'
#
loop_
_entity.id
_entity.type
_entity.pdbx_description
1 polymer ?
#
loop_
_entity_poly.entity_id
_entity_poly.type
_entity_poly.pdbx_seq_one_letter_code
_entity_poly.pdbx_strand_id
1 'polypeptide(L)'
;MSPLQRSMKQLREEGWLVEKVEHWNSFSKTRHDLFGLFDLLCIHRKDRHTLGVQVTTMGQKQPHIRKMKANKNFQVVRDAGWMIQLHSWRKLKKTGWTINIERF
;
A
#
# COMPACT_ATOMS: atom_id res chain seq x y z
N MET A 1 -14.79 4.06 7.87
CA MET A 1 -13.32 3.92 7.74
C MET A 1 -12.98 3.45 6.33
N SER A 2 -12.12 4.15 5.62
CA SER A 2 -11.70 3.79 4.26
C SER A 2 -10.73 2.60 4.26
N PRO A 3 -10.52 1.93 3.12
CA PRO A 3 -9.49 0.89 3.01
C PRO A 3 -8.11 1.38 3.46
N LEU A 4 -7.73 2.61 3.09
CA LEU A 4 -6.46 3.20 3.50
C LEU A 4 -6.36 3.30 5.02
N GLN A 5 -7.38 3.81 5.67
CA GLN A 5 -7.42 3.93 7.13
C GLN A 5 -7.37 2.56 7.82
N ARG A 6 -8.02 1.55 7.23
CA ARG A 6 -7.99 0.18 7.75
C ARG A 6 -6.58 -0.41 7.68
N SER A 7 -5.88 -0.22 6.57
CA SER A 7 -4.49 -0.66 6.43
C SER A 7 -3.57 0.05 7.42
N MET A 8 -3.72 1.37 7.58
CA MET A 8 -2.93 2.14 8.53
C MET A 8 -3.12 1.62 9.96
N LYS A 9 -4.37 1.39 10.35
CA LYS A 9 -4.70 0.86 11.68
C LYS A 9 -4.08 -0.50 11.91
N GLN A 10 -4.24 -1.42 10.97
CA GLN A 10 -3.71 -2.78 11.08
C GLN A 10 -2.18 -2.78 11.18
N LEU A 11 -1.51 -2.02 10.33
CA LEU A 11 -0.06 -1.92 10.34
C LEU A 11 0.47 -1.33 11.67
N ARG A 12 -0.23 -0.32 12.18
CA ARG A 12 0.13 0.28 13.49
C ARG A 12 -0.04 -0.71 14.63
N GLU A 13 -1.08 -1.52 14.58
CA GLU A 13 -1.31 -2.58 15.58
C GLU A 13 -0.22 -3.65 15.53
N GLU A 14 0.39 -3.86 14.36
CA GLU A 14 1.51 -4.78 14.18
C GLU A 14 2.86 -4.15 14.57
N GLY A 15 2.88 -2.90 15.00
CA GLY A 15 4.07 -2.22 15.47
C GLY A 15 4.79 -1.36 14.46
N TRP A 16 4.24 -1.19 13.26
CA TRP A 16 4.84 -0.34 12.23
C TRP A 16 4.60 1.14 12.53
N LEU A 17 5.62 1.95 12.30
CA LEU A 17 5.45 3.40 12.16
C LEU A 17 4.99 3.63 10.73
N VAL A 18 3.79 4.20 10.57
CA VAL A 18 3.12 4.31 9.28
C VAL A 18 2.93 5.77 8.92
N GLU A 19 3.35 6.14 7.72
CA GLU A 19 3.13 7.48 7.17
C GLU A 19 2.36 7.39 5.86
N LYS A 20 1.37 8.24 5.71
CA LYS A 20 0.64 8.39 4.45
C LYS A 20 1.52 9.20 3.50
N VAL A 21 1.84 8.64 2.34
CA VAL A 21 2.74 9.26 1.36
C VAL A 21 2.07 9.55 0.02
N GLU A 22 0.76 9.37 -0.08
CA GLU A 22 0.01 9.91 -1.20
C GLU A 22 -0.39 11.34 -0.89
N HIS A 23 -0.42 12.21 -1.89
CA HIS A 23 -0.86 13.59 -1.70
C HIS A 23 -1.58 14.13 -2.94
N TRP A 24 -2.46 15.10 -2.69
CA TRP A 24 -3.20 15.79 -3.73
C TRP A 24 -2.34 16.93 -4.31
N ASN A 25 -2.24 16.98 -5.63
CA ASN A 25 -1.60 18.08 -6.32
C ASN A 25 -2.69 19.00 -6.86
N SER A 26 -2.79 20.22 -6.30
CA SER A 26 -3.83 21.18 -6.67
C SER A 26 -3.66 21.76 -8.07
N PHE A 27 -2.44 21.77 -8.61
CA PHE A 27 -2.18 22.25 -9.97
C PHE A 27 -2.68 21.28 -11.02
N SER A 28 -2.29 20.02 -10.92
CA SER A 28 -2.70 18.98 -11.87
C SER A 28 -4.06 18.39 -11.52
N LYS A 29 -4.59 18.68 -10.34
CA LYS A 29 -5.82 18.11 -9.79
C LYS A 29 -5.77 16.58 -9.79
N THR A 30 -4.60 16.03 -9.46
CA THR A 30 -4.36 14.60 -9.41
C THR A 30 -3.76 14.19 -8.08
N ARG A 31 -3.94 12.93 -7.74
CA ARG A 31 -3.33 12.33 -6.56
C ARG A 31 -2.02 11.67 -6.97
N HIS A 32 -0.97 11.91 -6.20
CA HIS A 32 0.35 11.36 -6.46
C HIS A 32 0.75 10.41 -5.34
N ASP A 33 1.01 9.16 -5.70
CA ASP A 33 1.56 8.15 -4.79
C ASP A 33 3.09 8.24 -4.80
N LEU A 34 3.72 7.81 -3.71
CA LEU A 34 5.19 7.77 -3.64
C LEU A 34 5.72 6.86 -4.74
N PHE A 35 6.57 7.42 -5.62
CA PHE A 35 7.11 6.74 -6.81
C PHE A 35 6.05 6.23 -7.79
N GLY A 36 4.81 6.68 -7.64
CA GLY A 36 3.68 6.13 -8.40
C GLY A 36 3.27 4.74 -7.93
N LEU A 37 3.74 4.28 -6.77
CA LEU A 37 3.56 2.92 -6.27
C LEU A 37 2.84 2.83 -4.93
N PHE A 38 3.14 3.73 -3.98
CA PHE A 38 2.75 3.52 -2.59
C PHE A 38 1.86 4.62 -2.03
N ASP A 39 0.85 4.21 -1.28
CA ASP A 39 0.03 5.09 -0.46
C ASP A 39 0.61 5.29 0.93
N LEU A 40 1.30 4.26 1.44
CA LEU A 40 1.86 4.23 2.79
C LEU A 40 3.32 3.83 2.76
N LEU A 41 4.11 4.45 3.65
CA LEU A 41 5.48 4.08 3.92
C LEU A 41 5.57 3.64 5.37
N CYS A 42 6.18 2.49 5.62
CA CYS A 42 6.21 1.90 6.94
C CYS A 42 7.62 1.50 7.34
N ILE A 43 8.00 1.79 8.57
CA ILE A 43 9.25 1.30 9.16
C ILE A 43 8.96 0.67 10.51
N HIS A 44 9.80 -0.30 10.89
CA HIS A 44 9.63 -1.04 12.13
C HIS A 44 10.99 -1.18 12.81
N ARG A 45 11.02 -0.91 14.12
CA ARG A 45 12.30 -0.94 14.86
C ARG A 45 12.98 -2.31 14.87
N LYS A 46 12.21 -3.38 14.68
CA LYS A 46 12.74 -4.76 14.65
C LYS A 46 12.99 -5.30 13.25
N ASP A 47 12.50 -4.60 12.23
CA ASP A 47 12.67 -5.00 10.83
C ASP A 47 13.54 -3.96 10.14
N ARG A 48 14.60 -4.41 9.50
CA ARG A 48 15.54 -3.51 8.81
C ARG A 48 15.05 -3.09 7.44
N HIS A 49 13.97 -3.69 6.95
CA HIS A 49 13.43 -3.38 5.64
C HIS A 49 12.39 -2.27 5.75
N THR A 50 12.44 -1.36 4.80
CA THR A 50 11.36 -0.39 4.60
C THR A 50 10.23 -1.10 3.87
N LEU A 51 8.99 -0.86 4.30
CA LEU A 51 7.81 -1.45 3.68
C LEU A 51 7.02 -0.37 2.95
N GLY A 52 6.82 -0.55 1.64
CA GLY A 52 5.90 0.26 0.85
C GLY A 52 4.60 -0.48 0.65
N VAL A 53 3.47 0.19 0.85
CA VAL A 53 2.14 -0.40 0.76
C VAL A 53 1.26 0.39 -0.19
N GLN A 54 0.67 -0.32 -1.17
CA GLN A 54 -0.41 0.18 -1.99
C GLN A 54 -1.71 -0.40 -1.45
N VAL A 55 -2.76 0.41 -1.36
CA VAL A 55 -4.05 -0.01 -0.81
C VAL A 55 -5.14 0.12 -1.87
N THR A 56 -5.97 -0.90 -1.97
CA THR A 56 -7.09 -0.92 -2.91
C THR A 56 -8.25 -1.78 -2.38
N THR A 57 -9.26 -1.96 -3.20
CA THR A 57 -10.35 -2.91 -2.95
C THR A 57 -10.09 -4.20 -3.72
N MET A 58 -10.72 -5.30 -3.27
CA MET A 58 -10.54 -6.61 -3.89
C MET A 58 -10.92 -6.60 -5.38
N GLY A 59 -11.94 -5.84 -5.76
CA GLY A 59 -12.36 -5.73 -7.17
C GLY A 59 -11.31 -5.07 -8.06
N GLN A 60 -10.39 -4.30 -7.50
CA GLN A 60 -9.34 -3.59 -8.24
C GLN A 60 -7.96 -4.22 -8.05
N LYS A 61 -7.88 -5.38 -7.41
CA LYS A 61 -6.60 -6.04 -7.09
C LYS A 61 -5.77 -6.32 -8.35
N GLN A 62 -6.36 -7.01 -9.33
CA GLN A 62 -5.62 -7.41 -10.52
C GLN A 62 -5.14 -6.22 -11.38
N PRO A 63 -5.96 -5.21 -11.65
CA PRO A 63 -5.49 -4.00 -12.31
C PRO A 63 -4.34 -3.32 -11.57
N HIS A 64 -4.39 -3.27 -10.24
CA HIS A 64 -3.32 -2.68 -9.44
C HIS A 64 -2.01 -3.48 -9.54
N ILE A 65 -2.09 -4.81 -9.50
CA ILE A 65 -0.90 -5.66 -9.67
C ILE A 65 -0.23 -5.37 -11.02
N ARG A 66 -1.02 -5.34 -12.10
CA ARG A 66 -0.49 -5.05 -13.44
C ARG A 66 0.16 -3.68 -13.52
N LYS A 67 -0.51 -2.66 -12.95
CA LYS A 67 -0.01 -1.29 -12.93
C LYS A 67 1.30 -1.17 -12.13
N MET A 68 1.37 -1.82 -10.98
CA MET A 68 2.57 -1.80 -10.14
C MET A 68 3.75 -2.45 -10.86
N LYS A 69 3.54 -3.63 -11.44
CA LYS A 69 4.60 -4.35 -12.16
C LYS A 69 5.06 -3.61 -13.43
N ALA A 70 4.17 -2.85 -14.07
CA ALA A 70 4.50 -2.05 -15.24
C ALA A 70 5.19 -0.73 -14.91
N ASN A 71 5.18 -0.32 -13.65
CA ASN A 71 5.80 0.93 -13.22
C ASN A 71 7.32 0.81 -13.28
N LYS A 72 7.98 1.78 -13.92
CA LYS A 72 9.44 1.79 -14.09
C LYS A 72 10.22 1.79 -12.76
N ASN A 73 9.59 2.27 -11.70
CA ASN A 73 10.23 2.37 -10.38
C ASN A 73 10.10 1.08 -9.57
N PHE A 74 9.26 0.13 -9.99
CA PHE A 74 9.01 -1.09 -9.23
C PHE A 74 10.28 -1.89 -8.99
N GLN A 75 11.05 -2.14 -10.04
CA GLN A 75 12.28 -2.92 -9.91
C GLN A 75 13.36 -2.16 -9.12
N VAL A 76 13.43 -0.84 -9.27
CA VAL A 76 14.37 0.00 -8.51
C VAL A 76 14.11 -0.15 -7.01
N VAL A 77 12.85 -0.07 -6.61
CA VAL A 77 12.45 -0.21 -5.20
C VAL A 77 12.78 -1.61 -4.68
N ARG A 78 12.52 -2.65 -5.48
CA ARG A 78 12.88 -4.02 -5.10
C ARG A 78 14.39 -4.18 -4.95
N ASP A 79 15.16 -3.66 -5.89
CA ASP A 79 16.62 -3.74 -5.85
C ASP A 79 17.21 -2.98 -4.66
N ALA A 80 16.52 -1.93 -4.20
CA ALA A 80 16.90 -1.19 -3.00
C ALA A 80 16.57 -1.93 -1.69
N GLY A 81 15.97 -3.12 -1.78
CA GLY A 81 15.70 -3.96 -0.63
C GLY A 81 14.40 -3.64 0.12
N TRP A 82 13.50 -2.87 -0.48
CA TRP A 82 12.21 -2.59 0.15
C TRP A 82 11.29 -3.81 0.05
N MET A 83 10.51 -4.02 1.10
CA MET A 83 9.36 -4.91 1.04
C MET A 83 8.21 -4.17 0.34
N ILE A 84 7.49 -4.87 -0.52
CA ILE A 84 6.38 -4.30 -1.29
C ILE A 84 5.14 -5.13 -1.04
N GLN A 85 4.05 -4.48 -0.61
CA GLN A 85 2.76 -5.13 -0.38
C GLN A 85 1.63 -4.37 -1.07
N LEU A 86 0.66 -5.13 -1.56
CA LEU A 86 -0.64 -4.61 -2.00
C LEU A 86 -1.70 -5.13 -1.04
N HIS A 87 -2.39 -4.21 -0.38
CA HIS A 87 -3.50 -4.51 0.51
C HIS A 87 -4.81 -4.35 -0.24
N SER A 88 -5.58 -5.43 -0.37
CA SER A 88 -6.89 -5.42 -1.04
C SER A 88 -7.97 -5.76 -0.01
N TRP A 89 -8.90 -4.83 0.17
CA TRP A 89 -9.96 -4.93 1.18
C TRP A 89 -11.29 -5.34 0.56
N ARG A 90 -12.01 -6.20 1.28
CA ARG A 90 -13.33 -6.68 0.89
C ARG A 90 -14.22 -6.77 2.12
N LYS A 91 -15.48 -6.36 1.97
CA LYS A 91 -16.48 -6.54 3.02
C LYS A 91 -17.27 -7.82 2.76
N LEU A 92 -17.25 -8.74 3.72
CA LEU A 92 -18.04 -9.97 3.71
C LEU A 92 -19.24 -9.82 4.64
N LYS A 93 -20.38 -10.43 4.28
CA LYS A 93 -21.62 -10.29 5.05
C LYS A 93 -21.49 -10.81 6.48
N LYS A 94 -20.81 -11.95 6.67
CA LYS A 94 -20.71 -12.62 7.98
C LYS A 94 -19.53 -12.17 8.81
N THR A 95 -18.40 -11.91 8.19
CA THR A 95 -17.12 -11.65 8.89
C THR A 95 -16.69 -10.18 8.85
N GLY A 96 -17.41 -9.34 8.12
CA GLY A 96 -17.07 -7.93 7.97
C GLY A 96 -15.89 -7.72 7.03
N TRP A 97 -15.07 -6.72 7.33
CA TRP A 97 -13.96 -6.35 6.48
C TRP A 97 -12.80 -7.35 6.59
N THR A 98 -12.34 -7.82 5.43
CA THR A 98 -11.20 -8.73 5.34
C THR A 98 -10.17 -8.17 4.38
N ILE A 99 -8.90 -8.51 4.63
CA ILE A 99 -7.76 -8.04 3.82
C ILE A 99 -7.12 -9.22 3.11
N ASN A 100 -6.71 -8.99 1.87
CA ASN A 100 -5.77 -9.85 1.16
C ASN A 100 -4.47 -9.09 0.98
N ILE A 101 -3.36 -9.66 1.39
CA ILE A 101 -2.04 -9.05 1.25
C ILE A 101 -1.26 -9.82 0.19
N GLU A 102 -0.96 -9.12 -0.92
CA GLU A 102 -0.07 -9.63 -1.95
C GLU A 102 1.33 -9.08 -1.71
N ARG A 103 2.32 -9.97 -1.61
CA ARG A 103 3.72 -9.61 -1.39
C ARG A 103 4.51 -9.81 -2.67
N PHE A 104 5.38 -8.86 -2.96
CA PHE A 104 6.19 -8.88 -4.18
C PHE A 104 7.67 -9.09 -3.90
#